data_780e29d92760b23b486ee195ca5ac105
#
_entry.id   780e29d92760b23b486ee195ca5ac105
#
_cell.length_a   1.000
_cell.length_b   1.000
_cell.length_c   1.000
_cell.angle_alpha   90.00
_cell.angle_beta   90.00
_cell.angle_gamma   90.00
#
_symmetry.space_group_name_H-M   'P 1'
#
loop_
_entity.id
_entity.type
_entity.pdbx_description
1 polymer ?
#
loop_
_entity_poly.entity_id
_entity_poly.type
_entity_poly.pdbx_seq_one_letter_code
_entity_poly.pdbx_strand_id
1 'polypeptide(L)'
;MKVFRHSILLLFALLCGLQGQAQQQRFFNLTVDDIAIDTMLPRFSYAIPLGKHYADSIYTLEIRYPEFLDMGRRDSLRYLALAPSADPGRLPEIEQHIVVDRKKGRLDFSLCPVVRREGRLQFLVSFMIAVTSQPKPSLKAPSHAGTQRDLTSSEDAAIYAKHSVLREGRWVKIRVPESGIYQLTAQLARQAGFSDLSRVRIFGYGGNLQNEELHKSDLAATDDLPEVASTMIGDRRLFYAKGPVSWENKEATRRTRNPYSDYGYYFLTETDGKTPLMVDSAQFIADCYPLADDYHALREVDNFSWYQGGRNLFENDPIEQGKSRTYVFSHPAGENRMANLSIAVTAGAAASVQYRLNGKDLGNASLRLASYNAAVEAETTYKIEYTTSDTITVTTLSGGPVRMDYISYAYERPKPQPRLATDPFPVPEYVYA
;
A
#
# COMPACT_ATOMS: atom_id res chain seq x y z
N MET A 1 -6.09 49.78 -48.30
CA MET A 1 -6.86 48.55 -47.98
C MET A 1 -6.04 47.31 -47.60
N LYS A 2 -4.74 47.24 -47.78
CA LYS A 2 -3.91 46.08 -47.39
C LYS A 2 -3.43 46.10 -45.91
N VAL A 3 -3.28 47.26 -45.29
CA VAL A 3 -2.79 47.41 -43.92
C VAL A 3 -3.86 46.99 -42.89
N PHE A 4 -5.14 47.18 -43.19
CA PHE A 4 -6.26 46.85 -42.27
C PHE A 4 -6.50 45.33 -42.15
N ARG A 5 -6.11 44.54 -43.14
CA ARG A 5 -6.26 43.08 -43.13
C ARG A 5 -5.25 42.37 -42.25
N HIS A 6 -4.07 42.94 -42.09
CA HIS A 6 -3.01 42.35 -41.24
C HIS A 6 -3.25 42.61 -39.74
N SER A 7 -3.85 43.78 -39.40
CA SER A 7 -4.18 44.11 -38.03
C SER A 7 -5.31 43.22 -37.46
N ILE A 8 -6.30 42.85 -38.28
CA ILE A 8 -7.38 41.96 -37.89
C ILE A 8 -6.88 40.53 -37.69
N LEU A 9 -5.95 40.06 -38.52
CA LEU A 9 -5.34 38.74 -38.41
C LEU A 9 -4.43 38.63 -37.18
N LEU A 10 -3.73 39.72 -36.81
CA LEU A 10 -2.92 39.78 -35.60
C LEU A 10 -3.78 39.82 -34.31
N LEU A 11 -4.91 40.53 -34.35
CA LEU A 11 -5.87 40.56 -33.26
C LEU A 11 -6.56 39.20 -33.06
N PHE A 12 -6.85 38.47 -34.15
CA PHE A 12 -7.41 37.12 -34.08
C PHE A 12 -6.37 36.07 -33.60
N ALA A 13 -5.10 36.25 -33.97
CA ALA A 13 -4.02 35.39 -33.45
C ALA A 13 -3.74 35.64 -31.98
N LEU A 14 -3.91 36.89 -31.49
CA LEU A 14 -3.80 37.20 -30.05
C LEU A 14 -5.00 36.65 -29.24
N LEU A 15 -6.20 36.64 -29.83
CA LEU A 15 -7.40 36.05 -29.20
C LEU A 15 -7.39 34.52 -29.21
N CYS A 16 -6.73 33.86 -30.18
CA CYS A 16 -6.56 32.41 -30.18
C CYS A 16 -5.44 31.91 -29.27
N GLY A 17 -4.56 32.79 -28.77
CA GLY A 17 -3.51 32.47 -27.80
C GLY A 17 -4.01 32.36 -26.36
N LEU A 18 -5.25 32.76 -26.07
CA LEU A 18 -5.95 32.58 -24.81
C LEU A 18 -6.78 31.27 -24.79
N GLN A 19 -6.20 30.18 -25.30
CA GLN A 19 -6.82 28.87 -25.15
C GLN A 19 -6.77 28.47 -23.69
N GLY A 20 -7.88 28.71 -23.05
CA GLY A 20 -8.59 27.99 -22.06
C GLY A 20 -7.76 27.12 -21.11
N GLN A 21 -7.18 27.71 -20.06
CA GLN A 21 -7.06 26.96 -18.81
C GLN A 21 -8.48 26.53 -18.45
N ALA A 22 -8.73 25.21 -18.49
CA ALA A 22 -10.03 24.68 -18.08
C ALA A 22 -10.18 24.94 -16.57
N GLN A 23 -10.79 26.05 -16.23
CA GLN A 23 -11.07 26.46 -14.88
C GLN A 23 -12.36 25.73 -14.44
N GLN A 24 -12.22 24.64 -13.70
CA GLN A 24 -13.35 24.03 -13.04
C GLN A 24 -13.76 24.90 -11.84
N GLN A 25 -14.97 25.36 -11.84
CA GLN A 25 -15.55 26.17 -10.75
C GLN A 25 -16.68 25.37 -10.12
N ARG A 26 -16.70 25.30 -8.78
CA ARG A 26 -17.74 24.61 -8.03
C ARG A 26 -18.12 25.37 -6.78
N PHE A 27 -19.41 25.61 -6.61
CA PHE A 27 -19.99 26.20 -5.41
C PHE A 27 -20.29 25.15 -4.36
N PHE A 28 -20.08 25.53 -3.12
CA PHE A 28 -20.39 24.76 -1.91
C PHE A 28 -21.17 25.61 -0.95
N ASN A 29 -22.23 25.03 -0.41
CA ASN A 29 -22.99 25.58 0.71
C ASN A 29 -22.84 24.57 1.86
N LEU A 30 -22.23 25.00 2.95
CA LEU A 30 -22.00 24.14 4.11
C LEU A 30 -23.28 24.04 4.94
N THR A 31 -23.59 22.83 5.38
CA THR A 31 -24.71 22.56 6.27
C THR A 31 -24.32 22.82 7.71
N VAL A 32 -25.31 22.81 8.61
CA VAL A 32 -25.06 22.93 10.05
C VAL A 32 -24.10 21.84 10.55
N ASP A 33 -24.20 20.63 9.99
CA ASP A 33 -23.37 19.50 10.36
C ASP A 33 -21.91 19.70 9.89
N ASP A 34 -21.71 20.35 8.73
CA ASP A 34 -20.37 20.64 8.20
C ASP A 34 -19.58 21.67 9.03
N ILE A 35 -20.29 22.52 9.79
CA ILE A 35 -19.69 23.58 10.61
C ILE A 35 -19.85 23.33 12.12
N ALA A 36 -20.46 22.22 12.54
CA ALA A 36 -20.66 21.90 13.94
C ALA A 36 -19.33 21.69 14.68
N ILE A 37 -19.17 22.35 15.82
CA ILE A 37 -18.04 22.13 16.73
C ILE A 37 -18.52 21.25 17.87
N ASP A 38 -18.05 20.01 17.90
CA ASP A 38 -18.36 19.06 18.98
C ASP A 38 -17.07 18.69 19.76
N THR A 39 -16.57 17.50 19.62
CA THR A 39 -15.32 17.00 20.24
C THR A 39 -14.08 17.32 19.41
N MET A 40 -14.27 17.69 18.15
CA MET A 40 -13.22 18.06 17.19
C MET A 40 -13.62 19.33 16.44
N LEU A 41 -12.62 19.96 15.80
CA LEU A 41 -12.87 21.05 14.87
C LEU A 41 -13.59 20.54 13.62
N PRO A 42 -14.52 21.33 13.05
CA PRO A 42 -15.22 20.96 11.83
C PRO A 42 -14.21 20.88 10.66
N ARG A 43 -14.40 19.89 9.80
CA ARG A 43 -13.56 19.68 8.63
C ARG A 43 -14.42 19.38 7.41
N PHE A 44 -14.45 20.31 6.48
CA PHE A 44 -15.05 20.09 5.18
C PHE A 44 -14.02 19.41 4.26
N SER A 45 -14.44 18.37 3.52
CA SER A 45 -13.60 17.65 2.58
C SER A 45 -14.36 17.37 1.29
N TYR A 46 -13.67 17.48 0.16
CA TYR A 46 -14.25 17.19 -1.14
C TYR A 46 -13.22 16.65 -2.12
N ALA A 47 -13.66 15.78 -3.04
CA ALA A 47 -12.84 15.15 -4.05
C ALA A 47 -13.24 15.60 -5.47
N ILE A 48 -12.31 16.17 -6.22
CA ILE A 48 -12.50 16.64 -7.60
C ILE A 48 -11.88 15.65 -8.56
N PRO A 49 -12.65 15.00 -9.45
CA PRO A 49 -12.08 14.12 -10.46
C PRO A 49 -11.16 14.90 -11.40
N LEU A 50 -9.96 14.37 -11.66
CA LEU A 50 -9.00 14.96 -12.59
C LEU A 50 -9.05 14.26 -13.95
N GLY A 51 -8.64 14.97 -15.01
CA GLY A 51 -8.54 14.41 -16.36
C GLY A 51 -7.41 13.40 -16.52
N LYS A 52 -7.24 12.88 -17.74
CA LYS A 52 -6.21 11.87 -18.07
C LYS A 52 -4.77 12.33 -17.83
N HIS A 53 -4.50 13.64 -17.87
CA HIS A 53 -3.18 14.24 -17.71
C HIS A 53 -2.92 14.79 -16.29
N TYR A 54 -3.58 14.23 -15.29
CA TYR A 54 -3.44 14.68 -13.90
C TYR A 54 -2.00 14.63 -13.38
N ALA A 55 -1.19 13.68 -13.87
CA ALA A 55 0.20 13.51 -13.46
C ALA A 55 1.14 14.59 -14.00
N ASP A 56 0.76 15.21 -15.14
CA ASP A 56 1.57 16.20 -15.86
C ASP A 56 1.22 17.64 -15.49
N SER A 57 0.33 17.84 -14.51
CA SER A 57 -0.19 19.14 -14.11
C SER A 57 0.04 19.43 -12.63
N ILE A 58 0.22 20.70 -12.32
CA ILE A 58 0.18 21.25 -10.97
C ILE A 58 -1.19 21.91 -10.82
N TYR A 59 -1.88 21.60 -9.72
CA TYR A 59 -3.20 22.13 -9.42
C TYR A 59 -3.13 23.11 -8.27
N THR A 60 -3.81 24.25 -8.42
CA THR A 60 -3.95 25.28 -7.39
C THR A 60 -5.44 25.49 -7.12
N LEU A 61 -5.82 25.47 -5.85
CA LEU A 61 -7.16 25.75 -5.39
C LEU A 61 -7.25 27.16 -4.81
N GLU A 62 -8.30 27.87 -5.13
CA GLU A 62 -8.57 29.21 -4.62
C GLU A 62 -10.04 29.31 -4.16
N ILE A 63 -10.25 29.85 -2.94
CA ILE A 63 -11.57 30.17 -2.44
C ILE A 63 -12.01 31.51 -3.03
N ARG A 64 -13.14 31.53 -3.72
CA ARG A 64 -13.77 32.72 -4.29
C ARG A 64 -15.18 32.89 -3.76
N TYR A 65 -15.62 34.15 -3.68
CA TYR A 65 -16.96 34.52 -3.22
C TYR A 65 -17.34 33.88 -1.86
N PRO A 66 -16.46 34.01 -0.83
CA PRO A 66 -16.77 33.43 0.46
C PRO A 66 -17.84 34.21 1.19
N GLU A 67 -18.81 33.51 1.76
CA GLU A 67 -19.83 34.07 2.67
C GLU A 67 -19.58 33.52 4.08
N PHE A 68 -19.78 34.39 5.07
CA PHE A 68 -19.47 34.12 6.46
C PHE A 68 -20.66 34.33 7.36
N LEU A 69 -20.78 33.52 8.41
CA LEU A 69 -21.75 33.63 9.47
C LEU A 69 -21.05 33.84 10.81
N ASP A 70 -21.46 34.82 11.59
CA ASP A 70 -20.91 35.04 12.93
C ASP A 70 -21.10 33.81 13.81
N MET A 71 -20.02 33.38 14.46
CA MET A 71 -20.05 32.25 15.37
C MET A 71 -20.72 32.63 16.69
N GLY A 72 -21.64 31.80 17.12
CA GLY A 72 -22.32 31.98 18.42
C GLY A 72 -21.32 31.85 19.59
N ARG A 73 -21.68 32.47 20.74
CA ARG A 73 -20.82 32.46 21.94
C ARG A 73 -20.44 31.03 22.38
N ARG A 74 -21.34 30.08 22.28
CA ARG A 74 -21.13 28.68 22.68
C ARG A 74 -20.08 28.03 21.80
N ASP A 75 -20.16 28.19 20.49
CA ASP A 75 -19.24 27.57 19.52
C ASP A 75 -17.89 28.27 19.52
N SER A 76 -17.87 29.60 19.76
CA SER A 76 -16.60 30.32 19.97
C SER A 76 -15.83 29.82 21.19
N LEU A 77 -16.51 29.53 22.30
CA LEU A 77 -15.90 28.96 23.49
C LEU A 77 -15.36 27.52 23.23
N ARG A 78 -16.13 26.70 22.50
CA ARG A 78 -15.71 25.35 22.11
C ARG A 78 -14.49 25.39 21.20
N TYR A 79 -14.52 26.29 20.21
CA TYR A 79 -13.35 26.45 19.31
C TYR A 79 -12.09 26.82 20.10
N LEU A 80 -12.17 27.81 20.99
CA LEU A 80 -11.04 28.22 21.80
C LEU A 80 -10.53 27.13 22.76
N ALA A 81 -11.42 26.26 23.22
CA ALA A 81 -11.04 25.11 24.04
C ALA A 81 -10.28 24.04 23.24
N LEU A 82 -10.66 23.80 21.98
CA LEU A 82 -10.05 22.81 21.10
C LEU A 82 -8.76 23.31 20.43
N ALA A 83 -8.66 24.63 20.18
CA ALA A 83 -7.54 25.25 19.48
C ALA A 83 -7.11 26.56 20.16
N PRO A 84 -6.60 26.50 21.40
CA PRO A 84 -6.35 27.70 22.22
C PRO A 84 -5.27 28.65 21.65
N SER A 85 -4.36 28.11 20.86
CA SER A 85 -3.22 28.86 20.26
C SER A 85 -3.33 29.06 18.75
N ALA A 86 -4.42 28.60 18.13
CA ALA A 86 -4.57 28.70 16.68
C ALA A 86 -5.22 30.03 16.28
N ASP A 87 -4.60 30.74 15.33
CA ASP A 87 -5.26 31.82 14.60
C ASP A 87 -5.78 31.25 13.27
N PRO A 88 -7.08 31.14 13.08
CA PRO A 88 -7.64 30.50 11.88
C PRO A 88 -7.49 31.34 10.61
N GLY A 89 -6.87 32.53 10.69
CA GLY A 89 -6.69 33.42 9.55
C GLY A 89 -7.99 34.08 9.06
N ARG A 90 -7.90 34.89 8.00
CA ARG A 90 -9.06 35.56 7.38
C ARG A 90 -9.81 34.68 6.36
N LEU A 91 -9.15 33.67 5.83
CA LEU A 91 -9.68 32.61 4.97
C LEU A 91 -9.15 31.27 5.46
N PRO A 92 -9.89 30.19 5.33
CA PRO A 92 -9.40 28.87 5.67
C PRO A 92 -8.20 28.49 4.83
N GLU A 93 -7.22 27.83 5.44
CA GLU A 93 -6.15 27.16 4.73
C GLU A 93 -6.69 25.89 4.06
N ILE A 94 -6.34 25.69 2.79
CA ILE A 94 -6.74 24.52 2.02
C ILE A 94 -5.61 23.51 2.05
N GLU A 95 -5.85 22.38 2.65
CA GLU A 95 -4.99 21.19 2.50
C GLU A 95 -5.43 20.44 1.23
N GLN A 96 -4.49 20.16 0.33
CA GLN A 96 -4.80 19.45 -0.92
C GLN A 96 -3.75 18.41 -1.26
N HIS A 97 -4.19 17.30 -1.86
CA HIS A 97 -3.32 16.25 -2.37
C HIS A 97 -3.98 15.50 -3.54
N ILE A 98 -3.14 14.94 -4.42
CA ILE A 98 -3.61 14.14 -5.55
C ILE A 98 -3.64 12.68 -5.11
N VAL A 99 -4.80 12.05 -5.21
CA VAL A 99 -5.01 10.63 -4.98
C VAL A 99 -5.23 9.94 -6.31
N VAL A 100 -4.63 8.77 -6.51
CA VAL A 100 -4.78 7.97 -7.72
C VAL A 100 -5.50 6.69 -7.38
N ASP A 101 -6.68 6.50 -7.97
CA ASP A 101 -7.44 5.26 -7.87
C ASP A 101 -7.64 4.68 -9.28
N ARG A 102 -7.23 3.42 -9.47
CA ARG A 102 -7.37 2.67 -10.75
C ARG A 102 -6.94 3.48 -11.98
N LYS A 103 -5.78 4.12 -11.90
CA LYS A 103 -5.22 5.00 -12.96
C LYS A 103 -6.04 6.28 -13.23
N LYS A 104 -6.95 6.63 -12.35
CA LYS A 104 -7.69 7.90 -12.41
C LYS A 104 -7.21 8.80 -11.28
N GLY A 105 -6.80 10.02 -11.61
CA GLY A 105 -6.44 11.02 -10.63
C GLY A 105 -7.68 11.73 -10.07
N ARG A 106 -7.66 12.05 -8.79
CA ARG A 106 -8.57 12.99 -8.17
C ARG A 106 -7.81 13.92 -7.25
N LEU A 107 -8.24 15.15 -7.15
CA LEU A 107 -7.72 16.16 -6.25
C LEU A 107 -8.61 16.18 -5.01
N ASP A 108 -8.11 15.63 -3.92
CA ASP A 108 -8.78 15.69 -2.62
C ASP A 108 -8.33 16.97 -1.92
N PHE A 109 -9.29 17.70 -1.36
CA PHE A 109 -8.98 18.85 -0.54
C PHE A 109 -9.84 18.90 0.71
N SER A 110 -9.31 19.53 1.74
CA SER A 110 -10.05 19.77 2.99
C SER A 110 -9.67 21.10 3.57
N LEU A 111 -10.58 21.64 4.39
CA LEU A 111 -10.39 22.87 5.13
C LEU A 111 -11.18 22.86 6.43
N CYS A 112 -10.70 23.60 7.43
CA CYS A 112 -11.51 23.93 8.61
C CYS A 112 -12.29 25.21 8.31
N PRO A 113 -13.63 25.19 8.31
CA PRO A 113 -14.45 26.35 7.90
C PRO A 113 -14.54 27.44 8.98
N VAL A 114 -13.58 27.53 9.88
CA VAL A 114 -13.51 28.57 10.92
C VAL A 114 -12.50 29.64 10.52
N VAL A 115 -12.88 30.91 10.66
CA VAL A 115 -12.04 32.06 10.32
C VAL A 115 -12.11 33.13 11.42
N ARG A 116 -11.15 34.04 11.44
CA ARG A 116 -11.17 35.25 12.29
C ARG A 116 -11.20 36.51 11.42
N ARG A 117 -12.31 37.20 11.44
CA ARG A 117 -12.51 38.42 10.67
C ARG A 117 -13.04 39.51 11.57
N GLU A 118 -12.50 40.72 11.44
CA GLU A 118 -12.89 41.88 12.25
C GLU A 118 -12.88 41.62 13.77
N GLY A 119 -11.93 40.79 14.21
CA GLY A 119 -11.79 40.42 15.62
C GLY A 119 -12.77 39.37 16.11
N ARG A 120 -13.67 38.84 15.25
CA ARG A 120 -14.69 37.83 15.59
C ARG A 120 -14.39 36.50 14.92
N LEU A 121 -14.77 35.42 15.58
CA LEU A 121 -14.81 34.09 14.97
C LEU A 121 -16.09 33.94 14.12
N GLN A 122 -15.90 33.46 12.90
CA GLN A 122 -16.98 33.26 11.93
C GLN A 122 -16.84 31.91 11.28
N PHE A 123 -17.93 31.33 10.80
CA PHE A 123 -17.95 30.17 9.93
C PHE A 123 -17.97 30.62 8.46
N LEU A 124 -17.16 30.01 7.62
CA LEU A 124 -17.32 30.01 6.18
C LEU A 124 -18.53 29.11 5.85
N VAL A 125 -19.59 29.66 5.32
CA VAL A 125 -20.85 28.92 5.07
C VAL A 125 -21.13 28.69 3.59
N SER A 126 -20.63 29.57 2.72
CA SER A 126 -20.77 29.43 1.28
C SER A 126 -19.48 29.89 0.58
N PHE A 127 -19.06 29.20 -0.45
CA PHE A 127 -17.87 29.57 -1.22
C PHE A 127 -17.81 28.84 -2.55
N MET A 128 -17.02 29.37 -3.46
CA MET A 128 -16.66 28.72 -4.70
C MET A 128 -15.20 28.30 -4.66
N ILE A 129 -14.92 27.05 -5.05
CA ILE A 129 -13.55 26.61 -5.33
C ILE A 129 -13.27 26.77 -6.82
N ALA A 130 -12.26 27.56 -7.14
CA ALA A 130 -11.69 27.67 -8.46
C ALA A 130 -10.43 26.79 -8.54
N VAL A 131 -10.43 25.85 -9.47
CA VAL A 131 -9.29 24.96 -9.73
C VAL A 131 -8.54 25.46 -10.94
N THR A 132 -7.29 25.79 -10.78
CA THR A 132 -6.39 26.15 -11.89
C THR A 132 -5.38 25.04 -12.09
N SER A 133 -5.19 24.59 -13.33
CA SER A 133 -4.17 23.61 -13.66
C SER A 133 -3.10 24.25 -14.54
N GLN A 134 -1.84 24.00 -14.21
CA GLN A 134 -0.69 24.39 -15.01
C GLN A 134 0.10 23.15 -15.38
N PRO A 135 0.57 23.01 -16.64
CA PRO A 135 1.46 21.92 -16.99
C PRO A 135 2.70 21.94 -16.08
N LYS A 136 3.12 20.80 -15.59
CA LYS A 136 4.44 20.69 -14.95
C LYS A 136 5.50 21.15 -15.95
N PRO A 137 6.48 21.95 -15.54
CA PRO A 137 7.59 22.31 -16.42
C PRO A 137 8.21 21.04 -16.99
N SER A 138 8.11 20.86 -18.29
CA SER A 138 8.80 19.79 -18.99
C SER A 138 10.29 20.05 -18.83
N LEU A 139 11.00 19.17 -18.14
CA LEU A 139 12.46 19.15 -18.12
C LEU A 139 12.96 18.75 -19.51
N LYS A 140 12.85 19.67 -20.48
CA LYS A 140 13.68 19.62 -21.66
C LYS A 140 15.10 19.92 -21.17
N ALA A 141 16.02 19.00 -21.45
CA ALA A 141 17.42 19.18 -21.13
C ALA A 141 17.90 20.57 -21.65
N PRO A 142 18.48 21.43 -20.80
CA PRO A 142 19.00 22.69 -21.25
C PRO A 142 20.34 22.45 -21.95
N SER A 143 20.41 22.86 -23.22
CA SER A 143 21.67 23.26 -23.81
C SER A 143 22.02 24.65 -23.26
N HIS A 144 23.20 24.75 -22.65
CA HIS A 144 23.96 25.94 -22.22
C HIS A 144 23.74 26.55 -20.84
N ALA A 145 24.84 26.42 -20.08
CA ALA A 145 25.44 27.31 -19.09
C ALA A 145 24.60 28.46 -18.52
N GLY A 146 24.14 28.25 -17.31
CA GLY A 146 23.73 29.28 -16.36
C GLY A 146 23.78 28.67 -14.98
N THR A 147 24.58 29.24 -14.12
CA THR A 147 24.88 28.81 -12.75
C THR A 147 23.61 28.61 -11.94
N GLN A 148 23.08 27.40 -11.96
CA GLN A 148 22.05 26.95 -11.04
C GLN A 148 22.77 26.41 -9.81
N ARG A 149 22.57 27.05 -8.66
CA ARG A 149 23.02 26.51 -7.39
C ARG A 149 22.29 25.19 -7.19
N ASP A 150 23.03 24.09 -7.35
CA ASP A 150 22.60 22.75 -6.96
C ASP A 150 22.27 22.76 -5.47
N LEU A 151 21.00 22.60 -5.12
CA LEU A 151 20.55 22.38 -3.75
C LEU A 151 20.65 20.90 -3.34
N THR A 152 21.17 20.04 -4.20
CA THR A 152 21.56 18.69 -3.84
C THR A 152 23.02 18.71 -3.42
N SER A 153 23.28 18.38 -2.16
CA SER A 153 24.66 18.14 -1.72
C SER A 153 25.28 17.06 -2.63
N SER A 154 26.56 17.17 -2.95
CA SER A 154 27.27 16.19 -3.77
C SER A 154 27.22 14.77 -3.19
N GLU A 155 26.92 14.62 -1.93
CA GLU A 155 26.71 13.34 -1.23
C GLU A 155 25.37 12.68 -1.63
N ASP A 156 24.29 13.44 -1.82
CA ASP A 156 22.99 12.88 -2.23
C ASP A 156 22.98 12.38 -3.68
N ALA A 157 23.73 13.03 -4.57
CA ALA A 157 23.85 12.61 -5.96
C ALA A 157 24.62 11.28 -6.14
N ALA A 158 25.40 10.87 -5.14
CA ALA A 158 26.15 9.60 -5.15
C ALA A 158 25.33 8.41 -4.64
N ILE A 159 24.20 8.65 -3.95
CA ILE A 159 23.37 7.61 -3.32
C ILE A 159 22.36 7.02 -4.32
N TYR A 160 21.86 7.83 -5.24
CA TYR A 160 20.82 7.44 -6.19
C TYR A 160 21.37 7.04 -7.56
N ALA A 161 20.71 6.05 -8.17
CA ALA A 161 21.03 5.61 -9.52
C ALA A 161 20.70 6.71 -10.54
N LYS A 162 21.61 6.97 -11.50
CA LYS A 162 21.36 7.96 -12.57
C LYS A 162 20.27 7.51 -13.54
N HIS A 163 20.10 6.21 -13.70
CA HIS A 163 19.13 5.58 -14.59
C HIS A 163 18.73 4.23 -14.02
N SER A 164 17.44 3.89 -14.15
CA SER A 164 16.95 2.56 -13.76
C SER A 164 17.60 1.46 -14.60
N VAL A 165 17.81 0.30 -14.00
CA VAL A 165 18.24 -0.93 -14.70
C VAL A 165 17.25 -1.33 -15.79
N LEU A 166 15.98 -0.97 -15.64
CA LEU A 166 14.90 -1.25 -16.61
C LEU A 166 14.93 -0.36 -17.86
N ARG A 167 15.83 0.63 -17.92
CA ARG A 167 15.87 1.61 -19.03
C ARG A 167 16.12 0.98 -20.38
N GLU A 168 16.95 -0.06 -20.40
CA GLU A 168 17.43 -0.69 -21.64
C GLU A 168 17.31 -2.21 -21.54
N GLY A 169 17.23 -2.88 -22.68
CA GLY A 169 17.16 -4.33 -22.77
C GLY A 169 15.71 -4.85 -22.83
N ARG A 170 15.62 -6.17 -22.89
CA ARG A 170 14.35 -6.89 -22.89
C ARG A 170 14.10 -7.43 -21.49
N TRP A 171 12.91 -7.13 -20.95
CA TRP A 171 12.53 -7.52 -19.60
C TRP A 171 11.26 -8.36 -19.61
N VAL A 172 11.23 -9.37 -18.77
CA VAL A 172 10.03 -10.19 -18.52
C VAL A 172 9.74 -10.16 -17.03
N LYS A 173 8.52 -9.81 -16.67
CA LYS A 173 8.04 -9.78 -15.29
C LYS A 173 7.49 -11.17 -14.91
N ILE A 174 7.96 -11.71 -13.81
CA ILE A 174 7.42 -12.93 -13.18
C ILE A 174 6.78 -12.60 -11.84
N ARG A 175 5.86 -13.45 -11.39
CA ARG A 175 5.19 -13.33 -10.10
C ARG A 175 5.39 -14.60 -9.26
N VAL A 176 5.46 -14.42 -7.95
CA VAL A 176 5.55 -15.51 -6.98
C VAL A 176 4.46 -15.35 -5.92
N PRO A 177 3.66 -16.38 -5.63
CA PRO A 177 2.53 -16.28 -4.70
C PRO A 177 2.97 -16.30 -3.23
N GLU A 178 4.11 -16.90 -2.91
CA GLU A 178 4.62 -17.06 -1.54
C GLU A 178 6.14 -17.01 -1.51
N SER A 179 6.71 -16.78 -0.33
CA SER A 179 8.17 -16.81 -0.15
C SER A 179 8.69 -18.24 -0.22
N GLY A 180 9.84 -18.42 -0.88
CA GLY A 180 10.45 -19.76 -1.01
C GLY A 180 11.54 -19.83 -2.05
N ILE A 181 12.07 -21.04 -2.24
CA ILE A 181 13.08 -21.34 -3.24
C ILE A 181 12.41 -21.73 -4.54
N TYR A 182 12.72 -21.00 -5.60
CA TYR A 182 12.14 -21.17 -6.93
C TYR A 182 13.21 -21.60 -7.93
N GLN A 183 12.81 -22.44 -8.90
CA GLN A 183 13.67 -22.87 -9.98
C GLN A 183 13.41 -22.04 -11.24
N LEU A 184 14.48 -21.49 -11.83
CA LEU A 184 14.44 -21.03 -13.21
C LEU A 184 14.64 -22.24 -14.15
N THR A 185 13.63 -22.48 -15.00
CA THR A 185 13.67 -23.61 -15.95
C THR A 185 14.01 -23.14 -17.36
N ALA A 186 14.58 -24.03 -18.16
CA ALA A 186 14.79 -23.78 -19.59
C ALA A 186 13.47 -23.52 -20.34
N GLN A 187 12.35 -24.07 -19.85
CA GLN A 187 11.02 -23.80 -20.40
C GLN A 187 10.63 -22.34 -20.14
N LEU A 188 10.76 -21.85 -18.91
CA LEU A 188 10.49 -20.46 -18.57
C LEU A 188 11.36 -19.51 -19.41
N ALA A 189 12.68 -19.79 -19.54
CA ALA A 189 13.58 -18.97 -20.35
C ALA A 189 13.12 -18.91 -21.81
N ARG A 190 12.74 -20.03 -22.41
CA ARG A 190 12.21 -20.06 -23.80
C ARG A 190 10.89 -19.30 -23.94
N GLN A 191 9.97 -19.45 -23.00
CA GLN A 191 8.71 -18.70 -23.00
C GLN A 191 8.94 -17.20 -22.86
N ALA A 192 9.90 -16.81 -22.02
CA ALA A 192 10.37 -15.42 -21.90
C ALA A 192 11.13 -14.93 -23.15
N GLY A 193 11.46 -15.84 -24.08
CA GLY A 193 12.20 -15.56 -25.30
C GLY A 193 13.68 -15.28 -25.04
N PHE A 194 14.25 -15.85 -24.00
CA PHE A 194 15.68 -15.85 -23.71
C PHE A 194 16.36 -17.04 -24.40
N SER A 195 17.58 -16.82 -24.86
CA SER A 195 18.33 -17.81 -25.62
C SER A 195 19.08 -18.79 -24.71
N ASP A 196 19.54 -18.31 -23.55
CA ASP A 196 20.42 -19.07 -22.65
C ASP A 196 20.08 -18.81 -21.19
N LEU A 197 19.60 -19.84 -20.50
CA LEU A 197 19.24 -19.77 -19.08
C LEU A 197 20.43 -19.34 -18.20
N SER A 198 21.67 -19.72 -18.59
CA SER A 198 22.85 -19.38 -17.81
C SER A 198 23.16 -17.88 -17.77
N ARG A 199 22.59 -17.11 -18.72
CA ARG A 199 22.79 -15.68 -18.88
C ARG A 199 21.63 -14.84 -18.32
N VAL A 200 20.55 -15.49 -17.89
CA VAL A 200 19.38 -14.78 -17.33
C VAL A 200 19.73 -14.17 -15.99
N ARG A 201 19.50 -12.89 -15.83
CA ARG A 201 19.66 -12.12 -14.60
C ARG A 201 18.30 -11.87 -13.98
N ILE A 202 18.25 -11.83 -12.65
CA ILE A 202 17.03 -11.67 -11.86
C ILE A 202 17.12 -10.37 -11.08
N PHE A 203 16.08 -9.53 -11.13
CA PHE A 203 16.03 -8.25 -10.41
C PHE A 203 14.71 -8.11 -9.66
N GLY A 204 14.71 -7.49 -8.50
CA GLY A 204 13.48 -7.14 -7.77
C GLY A 204 13.59 -7.23 -6.26
N TYR A 205 12.57 -6.71 -5.60
CA TYR A 205 12.41 -6.72 -4.15
C TYR A 205 11.47 -7.82 -3.66
N GLY A 206 10.70 -8.45 -4.58
CA GLY A 206 9.64 -9.38 -4.22
C GLY A 206 8.34 -8.67 -3.84
N GLY A 207 7.62 -9.25 -2.87
CA GLY A 207 6.29 -8.82 -2.46
C GLY A 207 6.21 -8.18 -1.08
N ASN A 208 7.30 -8.08 -0.35
CA ASN A 208 7.29 -7.49 0.99
C ASN A 208 6.87 -6.02 0.94
N LEU A 209 6.09 -5.60 1.93
CA LEU A 209 5.67 -4.22 2.08
C LEU A 209 6.85 -3.35 2.53
N GLN A 210 6.94 -2.15 1.99
CA GLN A 210 7.86 -1.13 2.48
C GLN A 210 7.43 -0.59 3.85
N ASN A 211 8.39 -0.07 4.61
CA ASN A 211 8.12 0.61 5.87
C ASN A 211 7.13 1.76 5.67
N GLU A 212 6.28 2.01 6.66
CA GLU A 212 5.34 3.15 6.61
C GLU A 212 6.07 4.48 6.67
N GLU A 213 7.07 4.57 7.54
CA GLU A 213 7.97 5.72 7.61
C GLU A 213 9.23 5.40 6.79
N LEU A 214 9.39 6.11 5.68
CA LEU A 214 10.55 5.95 4.80
C LEU A 214 11.66 6.89 5.24
N HIS A 215 12.77 6.33 5.71
CA HIS A 215 13.98 7.06 5.98
C HIS A 215 14.85 7.20 4.72
N LYS A 216 15.84 8.12 4.75
CA LYS A 216 16.77 8.31 3.63
C LYS A 216 17.50 7.01 3.24
N SER A 217 17.83 6.16 4.22
CA SER A 217 18.42 4.83 4.00
C SER A 217 17.49 3.88 3.23
N ASP A 218 16.19 3.90 3.55
CA ASP A 218 15.19 3.05 2.87
C ASP A 218 15.02 3.49 1.42
N LEU A 219 14.95 4.80 1.18
CA LEU A 219 14.87 5.37 -0.16
C LEU A 219 16.10 5.03 -1.00
N ALA A 220 17.31 5.14 -0.43
CA ALA A 220 18.53 4.79 -1.12
C ALA A 220 18.62 3.28 -1.42
N ALA A 221 18.16 2.44 -0.49
CA ALA A 221 18.15 0.98 -0.67
C ALA A 221 17.12 0.50 -1.69
N THR A 222 16.08 1.30 -1.96
CA THR A 222 14.98 0.96 -2.88
C THR A 222 14.92 1.85 -4.12
N ASP A 223 15.96 2.63 -4.40
CA ASP A 223 16.01 3.57 -5.52
C ASP A 223 15.90 2.89 -6.88
N ASP A 224 16.63 1.77 -7.06
CA ASP A 224 16.53 0.95 -8.27
C ASP A 224 16.49 -0.54 -7.92
N LEU A 225 16.11 -1.39 -8.85
CA LEU A 225 15.96 -2.83 -8.62
C LEU A 225 17.32 -3.51 -8.38
N PRO A 226 17.52 -4.18 -7.23
CA PRO A 226 18.71 -4.95 -6.97
C PRO A 226 18.70 -6.25 -7.79
N GLU A 227 19.88 -6.71 -8.16
CA GLU A 227 20.04 -8.04 -8.71
C GLU A 227 19.95 -9.10 -7.59
N VAL A 228 19.16 -10.13 -7.83
CA VAL A 228 18.92 -11.23 -6.90
C VAL A 228 19.88 -12.36 -7.20
N ALA A 229 20.60 -12.82 -6.17
CA ALA A 229 21.52 -13.92 -6.28
C ALA A 229 20.81 -15.25 -6.61
N SER A 230 21.44 -16.07 -7.43
CA SER A 230 21.00 -17.43 -7.72
C SER A 230 22.16 -18.41 -7.57
N THR A 231 21.84 -19.71 -7.52
CA THR A 231 22.82 -20.78 -7.40
C THR A 231 22.51 -21.94 -8.32
N MET A 232 23.51 -22.81 -8.58
CA MET A 232 23.32 -24.09 -9.24
C MET A 232 23.43 -25.22 -8.20
N ILE A 233 22.37 -26.07 -8.14
CA ILE A 233 22.40 -27.32 -7.38
C ILE A 233 22.08 -28.44 -8.35
N GLY A 234 23.08 -29.24 -8.67
CA GLY A 234 23.02 -30.17 -9.82
C GLY A 234 22.84 -29.36 -11.12
N ASP A 235 21.84 -29.72 -11.90
CA ASP A 235 21.45 -29.06 -13.16
C ASP A 235 20.36 -27.97 -12.97
N ARG A 236 20.01 -27.69 -11.72
CA ARG A 236 18.90 -26.78 -11.37
C ARG A 236 19.44 -25.41 -10.98
N ARG A 237 18.91 -24.36 -11.60
CA ARG A 237 19.19 -23.00 -11.22
C ARG A 237 18.12 -22.49 -10.28
N LEU A 238 18.49 -22.13 -9.07
CA LEU A 238 17.61 -21.78 -7.96
C LEU A 238 17.85 -20.35 -7.50
N PHE A 239 16.80 -19.70 -7.06
CA PHE A 239 16.86 -18.42 -6.36
C PHE A 239 15.80 -18.35 -5.25
N TYR A 240 16.04 -17.55 -4.23
CA TYR A 240 15.05 -17.28 -3.20
C TYR A 240 14.19 -16.10 -3.61
N ALA A 241 12.87 -16.29 -3.55
CA ALA A 241 11.90 -15.23 -3.84
C ALA A 241 11.04 -14.92 -2.62
N LYS A 242 10.75 -13.64 -2.44
CA LYS A 242 9.87 -13.12 -1.38
C LYS A 242 8.47 -12.92 -1.92
N GLY A 243 7.48 -13.57 -1.31
CA GLY A 243 6.06 -13.39 -1.58
C GLY A 243 5.48 -12.14 -0.88
N PRO A 244 4.15 -11.98 -0.92
CA PRO A 244 3.47 -10.80 -0.35
C PRO A 244 3.36 -10.80 1.18
N VAL A 245 3.67 -11.93 1.83
CA VAL A 245 3.62 -12.08 3.30
C VAL A 245 5.03 -12.14 3.84
N SER A 246 5.26 -11.46 4.97
CA SER A 246 6.51 -11.52 5.72
C SER A 246 6.25 -11.66 7.22
N TRP A 247 7.25 -12.21 7.92
CA TRP A 247 7.25 -12.42 9.36
C TRP A 247 8.43 -11.70 9.98
N GLU A 248 8.24 -11.14 11.17
CA GLU A 248 9.33 -10.45 11.88
C GLU A 248 10.47 -11.41 12.23
N ASN A 249 10.12 -12.61 12.69
CA ASN A 249 11.05 -13.69 13.03
C ASN A 249 10.33 -15.04 12.96
N LYS A 250 11.02 -16.12 13.29
CA LYS A 250 10.48 -17.49 13.26
C LYS A 250 9.45 -17.81 14.35
N GLU A 251 9.41 -17.04 15.43
CA GLU A 251 8.43 -17.20 16.52
C GLU A 251 7.21 -16.29 16.35
N ALA A 252 7.27 -15.32 15.45
CA ALA A 252 6.20 -14.36 15.25
C ALA A 252 4.92 -15.04 14.75
N THR A 253 3.81 -14.78 15.42
CA THR A 253 2.49 -15.27 14.99
C THR A 253 1.73 -14.21 14.17
N ARG A 254 2.12 -12.94 14.29
CA ARG A 254 1.60 -11.84 13.50
C ARG A 254 2.42 -11.68 12.21
N ARG A 255 1.70 -11.61 11.10
CA ARG A 255 2.28 -11.39 9.76
C ARG A 255 2.21 -9.91 9.37
N THR A 256 3.05 -9.53 8.43
CA THR A 256 2.86 -8.34 7.59
C THR A 256 2.49 -8.81 6.18
N ARG A 257 1.28 -8.49 5.73
CA ARG A 257 0.82 -8.80 4.38
C ARG A 257 0.79 -7.54 3.53
N ASN A 258 1.18 -7.68 2.28
CA ASN A 258 1.08 -6.60 1.30
C ASN A 258 -0.37 -6.44 0.85
N PRO A 259 -1.08 -5.35 1.22
CA PRO A 259 -2.49 -5.16 0.85
C PRO A 259 -2.67 -4.69 -0.59
N TYR A 260 -1.58 -4.41 -1.30
CA TYR A 260 -1.59 -3.87 -2.67
C TYR A 260 -1.35 -4.95 -3.71
N SER A 261 -0.89 -6.15 -3.32
CA SER A 261 -0.58 -7.23 -4.23
C SER A 261 -0.62 -8.59 -3.55
N ASP A 262 -1.23 -9.57 -4.20
CA ASP A 262 -1.22 -10.99 -3.81
C ASP A 262 0.05 -11.74 -4.26
N TYR A 263 1.01 -11.03 -4.87
CA TYR A 263 2.22 -11.63 -5.43
C TYR A 263 3.45 -10.78 -5.15
N GLY A 264 4.58 -11.45 -4.98
CA GLY A 264 5.90 -10.84 -5.16
C GLY A 264 6.25 -10.79 -6.65
N TYR A 265 6.96 -9.75 -7.07
CA TYR A 265 7.34 -9.59 -8.47
C TYR A 265 8.84 -9.48 -8.65
N TYR A 266 9.33 -10.14 -9.71
CA TYR A 266 10.70 -10.08 -10.16
C TYR A 266 10.76 -9.82 -11.66
N PHE A 267 11.89 -9.31 -12.12
CA PHE A 267 12.14 -9.00 -13.51
C PHE A 267 13.33 -9.81 -14.00
N LEU A 268 13.14 -10.49 -15.10
CA LEU A 268 14.17 -11.29 -15.76
C LEU A 268 14.67 -10.59 -17.00
N THR A 269 15.97 -10.62 -17.25
CA THR A 269 16.59 -10.13 -18.48
C THR A 269 17.77 -11.01 -18.88
N GLU A 270 18.04 -11.07 -20.16
CA GLU A 270 19.27 -11.64 -20.71
C GLU A 270 20.10 -10.50 -21.29
N THR A 271 21.32 -10.31 -20.78
CA THR A 271 22.18 -9.20 -21.18
C THR A 271 23.51 -9.73 -21.69
N ASP A 272 23.90 -9.30 -22.89
CA ASP A 272 25.19 -9.66 -23.47
C ASP A 272 26.34 -9.11 -22.64
N GLY A 273 27.35 -9.97 -22.42
CA GLY A 273 28.60 -9.60 -21.75
C GLY A 273 28.51 -9.36 -20.25
N LYS A 274 27.33 -9.58 -19.61
CA LYS A 274 27.19 -9.50 -18.14
C LYS A 274 26.86 -10.86 -17.55
N THR A 275 27.64 -11.26 -16.54
CA THR A 275 27.39 -12.50 -15.79
C THR A 275 26.31 -12.29 -14.74
N PRO A 276 25.35 -13.21 -14.58
CA PRO A 276 24.40 -13.18 -13.49
C PRO A 276 25.07 -13.24 -12.12
N LEU A 277 24.44 -12.62 -11.12
CA LEU A 277 24.88 -12.73 -9.74
C LEU A 277 24.66 -14.18 -9.26
N MET A 278 25.77 -14.91 -9.09
CA MET A 278 25.78 -16.29 -8.63
C MET A 278 26.44 -16.38 -7.27
N VAL A 279 25.92 -17.24 -6.40
CA VAL A 279 26.49 -17.58 -5.10
C VAL A 279 26.75 -19.07 -5.01
N ASP A 280 27.69 -19.47 -4.15
CA ASP A 280 27.95 -20.87 -3.86
C ASP A 280 26.71 -21.55 -3.26
N SER A 281 26.53 -22.84 -3.58
CA SER A 281 25.34 -23.58 -3.15
C SER A 281 25.24 -23.77 -1.64
N ALA A 282 26.35 -23.94 -0.94
CA ALA A 282 26.36 -24.06 0.52
C ALA A 282 26.03 -22.72 1.17
N GLN A 283 26.56 -21.62 0.65
CA GLN A 283 26.22 -20.27 1.09
C GLN A 283 24.74 -19.97 0.82
N PHE A 284 24.23 -20.30 -0.37
CA PHE A 284 22.83 -20.12 -0.71
C PHE A 284 21.90 -20.84 0.27
N ILE A 285 22.20 -22.11 0.58
CA ILE A 285 21.42 -22.89 1.54
C ILE A 285 21.49 -22.26 2.94
N ALA A 286 22.67 -21.84 3.38
CA ALA A 286 22.84 -21.20 4.69
C ALA A 286 22.06 -19.89 4.81
N ASP A 287 21.98 -19.11 3.73
CA ASP A 287 21.29 -17.82 3.70
C ASP A 287 19.77 -17.95 3.49
N CYS A 288 19.33 -19.00 2.79
CA CYS A 288 17.95 -19.15 2.33
C CYS A 288 17.17 -20.29 3.03
N TYR A 289 17.78 -21.02 3.96
CA TYR A 289 17.09 -22.08 4.70
C TYR A 289 17.75 -22.42 6.03
N PRO A 290 16.95 -22.51 7.13
CA PRO A 290 15.54 -22.11 7.21
C PRO A 290 15.38 -20.60 7.45
N LEU A 291 14.46 -19.99 6.73
CA LEU A 291 14.04 -18.60 6.95
C LEU A 291 12.75 -18.53 7.77
N ALA A 292 12.32 -17.32 8.14
CA ALA A 292 11.11 -17.12 8.94
C ALA A 292 9.88 -17.81 8.30
N ASP A 293 9.72 -17.72 6.98
CA ASP A 293 8.62 -18.35 6.24
C ASP A 293 8.58 -19.89 6.39
N ASP A 294 9.72 -20.52 6.64
CA ASP A 294 9.80 -21.98 6.80
C ASP A 294 9.21 -22.47 8.14
N TYR A 295 9.00 -21.57 9.08
CA TYR A 295 8.39 -21.86 10.38
C TYR A 295 6.90 -21.59 10.42
N HIS A 296 6.27 -21.12 9.35
CA HIS A 296 4.90 -20.62 9.38
C HIS A 296 3.94 -21.34 8.44
N ALA A 297 2.67 -21.39 8.84
CA ALA A 297 1.55 -21.59 7.95
C ALA A 297 0.52 -20.48 8.18
N LEU A 298 -0.15 -20.04 7.11
CA LEU A 298 -1.11 -18.94 7.15
C LEU A 298 -2.35 -19.30 6.33
N ARG A 299 -3.51 -18.96 6.87
CA ARG A 299 -4.75 -18.85 6.13
C ARG A 299 -5.32 -17.45 6.33
N GLU A 300 -5.49 -16.73 5.24
CA GLU A 300 -5.98 -15.37 5.21
C GLU A 300 -6.74 -15.14 3.91
N VAL A 301 -7.85 -14.42 3.99
CA VAL A 301 -8.66 -14.01 2.83
C VAL A 301 -9.03 -12.55 3.00
N ASP A 302 -8.52 -11.70 2.10
CA ASP A 302 -8.59 -10.25 2.16
C ASP A 302 -9.56 -9.71 1.11
N ASN A 303 -10.86 -9.73 1.39
CA ASN A 303 -11.89 -9.32 0.44
C ASN A 303 -12.99 -8.43 1.06
N PHE A 304 -12.82 -7.99 2.31
CA PHE A 304 -13.69 -7.05 3.00
C PHE A 304 -12.89 -5.99 3.75
N SER A 305 -13.40 -4.76 3.79
CA SER A 305 -12.85 -3.65 4.58
C SER A 305 -13.95 -2.96 5.35
N TRP A 306 -13.71 -2.61 6.62
CA TRP A 306 -14.62 -1.80 7.43
C TRP A 306 -14.66 -0.33 6.97
N TYR A 307 -13.58 0.13 6.38
CA TYR A 307 -13.44 1.46 5.81
C TYR A 307 -13.32 1.35 4.30
N GLN A 308 -13.53 2.43 3.57
CA GLN A 308 -13.37 2.43 2.11
C GLN A 308 -11.89 2.38 1.65
N GLY A 309 -11.06 1.73 2.44
CA GLY A 309 -9.62 1.58 2.25
C GLY A 309 -8.99 1.06 3.52
N GLY A 310 -7.67 1.09 3.58
CA GLY A 310 -6.88 0.61 4.71
C GLY A 310 -5.91 -0.49 4.30
N ARG A 311 -5.07 -0.89 5.25
CA ARG A 311 -4.06 -1.95 5.04
C ARG A 311 -4.48 -3.28 5.62
N ASN A 312 -5.46 -3.29 6.55
CA ASN A 312 -5.98 -4.51 7.12
C ASN A 312 -7.32 -4.85 6.49
N LEU A 313 -7.40 -6.01 5.88
CA LEU A 313 -8.55 -6.55 5.17
C LEU A 313 -8.98 -7.86 5.84
N PHE A 314 -10.23 -8.24 5.64
CA PHE A 314 -10.86 -9.34 6.36
C PHE A 314 -11.64 -10.25 5.42
N GLU A 315 -12.04 -11.42 5.89
CA GLU A 315 -12.93 -12.32 5.14
C GLU A 315 -14.33 -11.70 5.02
N ASN A 316 -14.86 -11.65 3.77
CA ASN A 316 -16.15 -10.99 3.48
C ASN A 316 -17.34 -11.71 4.15
N ASP A 317 -17.30 -13.01 4.27
CA ASP A 317 -18.40 -13.78 4.82
C ASP A 317 -18.36 -13.76 6.36
N PRO A 318 -19.33 -13.15 7.06
CA PRO A 318 -19.34 -13.11 8.49
C PRO A 318 -19.78 -14.43 9.12
N ILE A 319 -19.40 -14.65 10.37
CA ILE A 319 -19.92 -15.71 11.26
C ILE A 319 -20.97 -15.08 12.13
N GLU A 320 -22.23 -15.34 11.84
CA GLU A 320 -23.38 -14.79 12.56
C GLU A 320 -23.48 -15.34 13.99
N GLN A 321 -24.18 -14.66 14.88
CA GLN A 321 -24.43 -15.13 16.23
C GLN A 321 -25.02 -16.55 16.24
N GLY A 322 -24.45 -17.40 17.07
CA GLY A 322 -24.84 -18.83 17.21
C GLY A 322 -24.36 -19.70 16.05
N LYS A 323 -23.61 -19.16 15.08
CA LYS A 323 -23.04 -19.92 13.97
C LYS A 323 -21.56 -20.19 14.18
N SER A 324 -21.08 -21.24 13.52
CA SER A 324 -19.68 -21.65 13.53
C SER A 324 -19.14 -21.77 12.11
N ARG A 325 -17.83 -21.51 11.98
CA ARG A 325 -17.07 -21.81 10.76
C ARG A 325 -15.85 -22.65 11.12
N THR A 326 -15.53 -23.57 10.22
CA THR A 326 -14.45 -24.53 10.41
C THR A 326 -13.37 -24.32 9.35
N TYR A 327 -12.11 -24.34 9.79
CA TYR A 327 -10.93 -24.20 8.96
C TYR A 327 -10.04 -25.42 9.15
N VAL A 328 -9.52 -25.97 8.07
CA VAL A 328 -8.68 -27.16 8.08
C VAL A 328 -7.26 -26.80 7.66
N PHE A 329 -6.29 -27.24 8.44
CA PHE A 329 -4.86 -27.10 8.14
C PHE A 329 -4.23 -28.46 8.00
N SER A 330 -3.41 -28.63 6.96
CA SER A 330 -2.53 -29.79 6.80
C SER A 330 -1.12 -29.40 7.27
N HIS A 331 -0.53 -30.22 8.12
CA HIS A 331 0.76 -29.93 8.71
C HIS A 331 1.81 -30.97 8.32
N PRO A 332 3.12 -30.59 8.34
CA PRO A 332 4.18 -31.55 8.11
C PRO A 332 4.19 -32.63 9.19
N ALA A 333 4.48 -33.85 8.80
CA ALA A 333 4.74 -34.94 9.73
C ALA A 333 6.05 -34.71 10.49
N GLY A 334 6.11 -35.02 11.77
CA GLY A 334 7.30 -34.84 12.59
C GLY A 334 7.12 -35.38 14.01
N GLU A 335 8.24 -35.56 14.72
CA GLU A 335 8.22 -36.01 16.12
C GLU A 335 7.86 -34.90 17.10
N ASN A 336 8.33 -33.68 16.87
CA ASN A 336 7.95 -32.50 17.65
C ASN A 336 6.87 -31.72 16.93
N ARG A 337 5.68 -31.67 17.50
CA ARG A 337 4.47 -31.06 16.94
C ARG A 337 4.01 -29.82 17.70
N MET A 338 4.95 -29.08 18.31
CA MET A 338 4.62 -27.86 19.01
C MET A 338 4.61 -26.64 18.08
N ALA A 339 3.58 -25.81 18.25
CA ALA A 339 3.44 -24.54 17.54
C ALA A 339 2.69 -23.51 18.40
N ASN A 340 2.89 -22.24 18.07
CA ASN A 340 2.01 -21.17 18.50
C ASN A 340 0.93 -20.98 17.40
N LEU A 341 -0.33 -21.12 17.79
CA LEU A 341 -1.50 -20.90 16.95
C LEU A 341 -2.09 -19.53 17.29
N SER A 342 -2.15 -18.61 16.34
CA SER A 342 -2.89 -17.35 16.48
C SER A 342 -4.16 -17.37 15.62
N ILE A 343 -5.24 -16.86 16.21
CA ILE A 343 -6.53 -16.66 15.57
C ILE A 343 -6.90 -15.19 15.73
N ALA A 344 -7.01 -14.47 14.64
CA ALA A 344 -7.38 -13.07 14.58
C ALA A 344 -8.76 -12.89 13.96
N VAL A 345 -9.59 -12.10 14.61
CA VAL A 345 -10.97 -11.84 14.21
C VAL A 345 -11.33 -10.36 14.37
N THR A 346 -12.35 -9.90 13.67
CA THR A 346 -12.85 -8.54 13.77
C THR A 346 -14.38 -8.51 13.84
N ALA A 347 -14.93 -7.47 14.47
CA ALA A 347 -16.38 -7.24 14.52
C ALA A 347 -16.68 -5.74 14.54
N GLY A 348 -17.76 -5.35 13.85
CA GLY A 348 -18.35 -3.99 13.88
C GLY A 348 -19.28 -3.74 15.06
N ALA A 349 -19.35 -4.68 16.00
CA ALA A 349 -20.12 -4.58 17.24
C ALA A 349 -19.43 -5.39 18.34
N ALA A 350 -19.84 -5.18 19.60
CA ALA A 350 -19.37 -6.03 20.69
C ALA A 350 -19.75 -7.50 20.43
N ALA A 351 -18.81 -8.42 20.65
CA ALA A 351 -19.02 -9.83 20.36
C ALA A 351 -18.21 -10.71 21.34
N SER A 352 -18.66 -11.97 21.49
CA SER A 352 -17.91 -13.04 22.16
C SER A 352 -17.75 -14.21 21.19
N VAL A 353 -16.53 -14.71 21.09
CA VAL A 353 -16.13 -15.76 20.14
C VAL A 353 -15.48 -16.91 20.88
N GLN A 354 -15.87 -18.14 20.58
CA GLN A 354 -15.23 -19.35 21.08
C GLN A 354 -14.35 -19.98 20.00
N TYR A 355 -13.19 -20.46 20.43
CA TYR A 355 -12.25 -21.19 19.58
C TYR A 355 -12.12 -22.65 20.03
N ARG A 356 -12.12 -23.57 19.06
CA ARG A 356 -11.87 -25.00 19.30
C ARG A 356 -10.83 -25.52 18.31
N LEU A 357 -9.94 -26.39 18.80
CA LEU A 357 -8.97 -27.12 17.99
C LEU A 357 -9.30 -28.62 18.10
N ASN A 358 -9.58 -29.26 16.97
CA ASN A 358 -9.94 -30.69 16.90
C ASN A 358 -11.08 -31.06 17.88
N GLY A 359 -12.06 -30.16 18.02
CA GLY A 359 -13.19 -30.31 18.96
C GLY A 359 -12.89 -29.93 20.40
N LYS A 360 -11.62 -29.78 20.81
CA LYS A 360 -11.22 -29.34 22.14
C LYS A 360 -11.33 -27.81 22.28
N ASP A 361 -11.92 -27.36 23.36
CA ASP A 361 -12.05 -25.94 23.69
C ASP A 361 -10.68 -25.31 23.95
N LEU A 362 -10.37 -24.21 23.27
CA LEU A 362 -9.19 -23.37 23.50
C LEU A 362 -9.51 -22.15 24.37
N GLY A 363 -10.79 -21.78 24.48
CA GLY A 363 -11.25 -20.60 25.21
C GLY A 363 -12.03 -19.60 24.34
N ASN A 364 -12.31 -18.44 24.93
CA ASN A 364 -13.14 -17.40 24.34
C ASN A 364 -12.36 -16.09 24.20
N ALA A 365 -12.65 -15.34 23.14
CA ALA A 365 -12.24 -13.94 22.97
C ALA A 365 -13.43 -13.01 23.10
N SER A 366 -13.20 -11.82 23.63
CA SER A 366 -14.20 -10.77 23.74
C SER A 366 -13.78 -9.55 22.93
N LEU A 367 -14.64 -9.12 22.02
CA LEU A 367 -14.46 -7.90 21.23
C LEU A 367 -15.29 -6.79 21.86
N ARG A 368 -14.66 -5.66 22.19
CA ARG A 368 -15.32 -4.49 22.78
C ARG A 368 -15.09 -3.29 21.88
N LEU A 369 -16.13 -2.88 21.20
CA LEU A 369 -16.07 -1.76 20.27
C LEU A 369 -16.12 -0.42 21.04
N ALA A 370 -15.17 0.47 20.76
CA ALA A 370 -15.26 1.85 21.20
C ALA A 370 -16.23 2.64 20.30
N SER A 371 -16.95 3.59 20.87
CA SER A 371 -18.08 4.28 20.20
C SER A 371 -17.70 5.05 18.91
N TYR A 372 -16.42 5.34 18.71
CA TYR A 372 -15.89 6.07 17.54
C TYR A 372 -15.22 5.17 16.48
N ASN A 373 -15.13 3.87 16.74
CA ASN A 373 -14.52 2.93 15.79
C ASN A 373 -15.59 2.22 14.96
N ALA A 374 -15.33 1.99 13.68
CA ALA A 374 -16.19 1.17 12.83
C ALA A 374 -16.09 -0.32 13.17
N ALA A 375 -14.95 -0.76 13.70
CA ALA A 375 -14.72 -2.14 14.12
C ALA A 375 -13.64 -2.24 15.19
N VAL A 376 -13.56 -3.40 15.79
CA VAL A 376 -12.52 -3.82 16.73
C VAL A 376 -11.94 -5.16 16.28
N GLU A 377 -10.65 -5.34 16.51
CA GLU A 377 -9.91 -6.56 16.24
C GLU A 377 -9.52 -7.24 17.54
N ALA A 378 -9.46 -8.57 17.50
CA ALA A 378 -8.94 -9.39 18.61
C ALA A 378 -8.09 -10.51 18.03
N GLU A 379 -6.86 -10.60 18.50
CA GLU A 379 -5.94 -11.70 18.23
C GLU A 379 -5.71 -12.50 19.52
N THR A 380 -5.78 -13.81 19.42
CA THR A 380 -5.53 -14.71 20.55
C THR A 380 -4.55 -15.78 20.12
N THR A 381 -3.49 -15.97 20.92
CA THR A 381 -2.42 -16.95 20.66
C THR A 381 -2.45 -18.06 21.68
N TYR A 382 -2.31 -19.29 21.19
CA TYR A 382 -2.28 -20.51 21.99
C TYR A 382 -1.01 -21.31 21.69
N LYS A 383 -0.34 -21.80 22.73
CA LYS A 383 0.68 -22.83 22.54
C LYS A 383 -0.01 -24.19 22.45
N ILE A 384 0.17 -24.89 21.34
CA ILE A 384 -0.56 -26.12 21.03
C ILE A 384 0.38 -27.22 20.54
N GLU A 385 -0.08 -28.47 20.69
CA GLU A 385 0.45 -29.60 19.93
C GLU A 385 -0.46 -29.83 18.71
N TYR A 386 0.12 -29.66 17.49
CA TYR A 386 -0.63 -29.86 16.25
C TYR A 386 -0.61 -31.31 15.79
N THR A 387 -1.59 -31.71 14.99
CA THR A 387 -1.66 -33.02 14.34
C THR A 387 -1.31 -32.89 12.86
N THR A 388 -1.34 -33.97 12.09
CA THR A 388 -1.13 -33.90 10.63
C THR A 388 -2.24 -33.16 9.89
N SER A 389 -3.43 -33.05 10.53
CA SER A 389 -4.55 -32.27 10.01
C SER A 389 -5.34 -31.69 11.18
N ASP A 390 -5.24 -30.42 11.37
CA ASP A 390 -5.96 -29.70 12.41
C ASP A 390 -7.23 -29.06 11.89
N THR A 391 -8.27 -29.12 12.72
CA THR A 391 -9.56 -28.50 12.48
C THR A 391 -9.81 -27.41 13.51
N ILE A 392 -9.84 -26.15 13.07
CA ILE A 392 -10.12 -25.01 13.91
C ILE A 392 -11.56 -24.58 13.71
N THR A 393 -12.34 -24.55 14.78
CA THR A 393 -13.73 -24.09 14.76
C THR A 393 -13.83 -22.76 15.49
N VAL A 394 -14.38 -21.76 14.82
CA VAL A 394 -14.66 -20.42 15.36
C VAL A 394 -16.16 -20.25 15.45
N THR A 395 -16.68 -19.95 16.64
CA THR A 395 -18.11 -19.81 16.92
C THR A 395 -18.39 -18.43 17.52
N THR A 396 -19.30 -17.67 16.92
CA THR A 396 -19.81 -16.43 17.52
C THR A 396 -20.87 -16.78 18.57
N LEU A 397 -20.54 -16.64 19.86
CA LEU A 397 -21.44 -16.97 20.95
C LEU A 397 -22.51 -15.90 21.17
N SER A 398 -22.12 -14.63 21.11
CA SER A 398 -23.04 -13.49 21.32
C SER A 398 -22.54 -12.26 20.58
N GLY A 399 -23.46 -11.35 20.25
CA GLY A 399 -23.15 -10.14 19.50
C GLY A 399 -22.73 -10.42 18.04
N GLY A 400 -21.81 -9.67 17.51
CA GLY A 400 -21.33 -9.84 16.14
C GLY A 400 -22.22 -9.20 15.07
N PRO A 401 -22.11 -9.59 13.79
CA PRO A 401 -21.34 -10.74 13.26
C PRO A 401 -19.82 -10.53 13.34
N VAL A 402 -19.11 -11.65 13.36
CA VAL A 402 -17.64 -11.69 13.45
C VAL A 402 -17.06 -12.10 12.10
N ARG A 403 -15.96 -11.47 11.67
CA ARG A 403 -15.21 -11.83 10.47
C ARG A 403 -13.84 -12.36 10.84
N MET A 404 -13.35 -13.31 10.06
CA MET A 404 -11.96 -13.74 10.19
C MET A 404 -11.03 -12.69 9.59
N ASP A 405 -9.93 -12.46 10.26
CA ASP A 405 -8.74 -11.81 9.74
C ASP A 405 -7.80 -12.91 9.21
N TYR A 406 -7.12 -13.60 10.12
CA TYR A 406 -6.25 -14.70 9.73
C TYR A 406 -6.18 -15.78 10.81
N ILE A 407 -5.67 -16.93 10.39
CA ILE A 407 -5.21 -18.01 11.27
C ILE A 407 -3.76 -18.30 10.87
N SER A 408 -2.85 -18.25 11.85
CA SER A 408 -1.44 -18.54 11.65
C SER A 408 -0.89 -19.57 12.61
N TYR A 409 0.05 -20.36 12.13
CA TYR A 409 0.87 -21.24 12.94
C TYR A 409 2.33 -20.77 12.87
N ALA A 410 2.99 -20.66 14.01
CA ALA A 410 4.44 -20.54 14.10
C ALA A 410 4.97 -21.83 14.76
N TYR A 411 5.60 -22.68 13.93
CA TYR A 411 6.12 -23.97 14.37
C TYR A 411 7.42 -23.80 15.15
N GLU A 412 7.63 -24.61 16.19
CA GLU A 412 8.93 -24.61 16.90
C GLU A 412 10.09 -25.10 16.02
N ARG A 413 9.78 -25.87 14.98
CA ARG A 413 10.74 -26.35 13.99
C ARG A 413 10.29 -25.97 12.59
N PRO A 414 11.25 -25.78 11.65
CA PRO A 414 10.86 -25.43 10.29
C PRO A 414 10.07 -26.56 9.65
N LYS A 415 9.15 -26.20 8.76
CA LYS A 415 8.46 -27.15 7.90
C LYS A 415 9.50 -27.93 7.07
N PRO A 416 9.30 -29.25 6.84
CA PRO A 416 10.16 -29.97 5.92
C PRO A 416 10.19 -29.28 4.54
N GLN A 417 11.37 -28.95 4.08
CA GLN A 417 11.55 -28.45 2.71
C GLN A 417 11.79 -29.59 1.73
N PRO A 418 11.41 -29.43 0.46
CA PRO A 418 11.78 -30.36 -0.60
C PRO A 418 13.30 -30.60 -0.62
N ARG A 419 13.71 -31.83 -0.85
CA ARG A 419 15.12 -32.14 -1.03
C ARG A 419 15.61 -31.50 -2.32
N LEU A 420 16.61 -30.61 -2.23
CA LEU A 420 17.10 -29.83 -3.37
C LEU A 420 17.54 -30.67 -4.58
N ALA A 421 17.91 -31.92 -4.34
CA ALA A 421 18.38 -32.83 -5.41
C ALA A 421 17.27 -33.63 -6.11
N THR A 422 16.12 -33.86 -5.45
CA THR A 422 15.12 -34.82 -5.91
C THR A 422 13.71 -34.27 -6.05
N ASP A 423 13.38 -33.23 -5.27
CA ASP A 423 12.01 -32.71 -5.23
C ASP A 423 11.80 -31.56 -6.22
N PRO A 424 10.62 -31.47 -6.82
CA PRO A 424 10.30 -30.35 -7.69
C PRO A 424 10.19 -29.06 -6.87
N PHE A 425 10.81 -27.99 -7.36
CA PHE A 425 10.57 -26.65 -6.84
C PHE A 425 9.44 -25.99 -7.62
N PRO A 426 8.59 -25.16 -6.97
CA PRO A 426 7.58 -24.43 -7.68
C PRO A 426 8.23 -23.50 -8.72
N VAL A 427 7.66 -23.47 -9.91
CA VAL A 427 8.08 -22.56 -10.97
C VAL A 427 7.13 -21.37 -10.93
N PRO A 428 7.64 -20.13 -10.81
CA PRO A 428 6.77 -18.97 -10.75
C PRO A 428 5.96 -18.81 -12.03
N GLU A 429 4.68 -18.48 -11.89
CA GLU A 429 3.92 -17.92 -12.99
C GLU A 429 4.46 -16.53 -13.31
N TYR A 430 4.46 -16.17 -14.58
CA TYR A 430 4.92 -14.86 -15.01
C TYR A 430 3.80 -14.09 -15.73
N VAL A 431 3.91 -12.79 -15.65
CA VAL A 431 3.02 -11.86 -16.34
C VAL A 431 3.88 -11.04 -17.27
N TYR A 432 3.50 -10.97 -18.52
CA TYR A 432 4.19 -10.11 -19.48
C TYR A 432 3.99 -8.65 -19.15
N ALA A 433 5.04 -7.88 -19.33
CA ALA A 433 4.99 -6.42 -19.28
C ALA A 433 4.35 -5.85 -20.55
#